data_bd9d506fd62368c9051e5945157d8a4a
#
_entry.id   bd9d506fd62368c9051e5945157d8a4a
#
_cell.length_a   1.000
_cell.length_b   1.000
_cell.length_c   1.000
_cell.angle_alpha   90.00
_cell.angle_beta   90.00
_cell.angle_gamma   90.00
#
_symmetry.space_group_name_H-M   'P 1'
#
loop_
_entity.id
_entity.type
_entity.pdbx_description
1 polymer ?
#
loop_
_entity_poly.entity_id
_entity_poly.type
_entity_poly.pdbx_seq_one_letter_code
_entity_poly.pdbx_strand_id
1 'polypeptide(L)'
;MKIITLTGKTSTGKDSAARYIEEEYGIHPIVSYTTRDIRVGEEDGREHYFISDEEMDKLEKRDDILAWTQFDKTGIRYCASTKDLDDDGIYTYIIDPNGIKWLKEHYKGNAEIISLYFDLSETAIMRRALIRGDIREVIEERLDSEREQFNAFKESGKYDALIDSSKNIDDVHQQLRWHLAINGIEPKKEIIKNE
;
A
#
# COMPACT_ATOMS: atom_id res chain seq x y z
N MET A 1 13.23 -11.78 -2.83
CA MET A 1 12.80 -10.54 -2.13
C MET A 1 11.60 -10.81 -1.24
N LYS A 2 11.32 -9.93 -0.27
CA LYS A 2 10.06 -9.94 0.51
C LYS A 2 9.25 -8.68 0.23
N ILE A 3 7.94 -8.80 0.08
CA ILE A 3 7.04 -7.66 -0.15
C ILE A 3 5.95 -7.68 0.91
N ILE A 4 5.93 -6.65 1.77
CA ILE A 4 4.90 -6.42 2.76
C ILE A 4 3.82 -5.57 2.11
N THR A 5 2.72 -6.18 1.69
CA THR A 5 1.62 -5.43 1.08
C THR A 5 0.72 -4.83 2.14
N LEU A 6 0.46 -3.52 2.02
CA LEU A 6 -0.42 -2.75 2.89
C LEU A 6 -1.70 -2.45 2.11
N THR A 7 -2.77 -3.14 2.44
CA THR A 7 -4.05 -3.09 1.72
C THR A 7 -5.17 -2.64 2.63
N GLY A 8 -6.10 -1.86 2.12
CA GLY A 8 -7.24 -1.32 2.88
C GLY A 8 -7.82 -0.10 2.19
N LYS A 9 -9.07 0.24 2.50
CA LYS A 9 -9.76 1.40 1.94
C LYS A 9 -9.01 2.71 2.19
N THR A 10 -9.43 3.77 1.53
CA THR A 10 -8.90 5.13 1.77
C THR A 10 -8.91 5.48 3.26
N SER A 11 -7.98 6.31 3.72
CA SER A 11 -7.88 6.83 5.10
C SER A 11 -7.80 5.76 6.22
N THR A 12 -7.44 4.53 5.90
CA THR A 12 -7.22 3.46 6.92
C THR A 12 -5.86 3.54 7.61
N GLY A 13 -4.93 4.41 7.15
CA GLY A 13 -3.64 4.63 7.80
C GLY A 13 -2.47 3.87 7.18
N LYS A 14 -2.61 3.32 5.96
CA LYS A 14 -1.55 2.60 5.24
C LYS A 14 -0.28 3.44 5.06
N ASP A 15 -0.44 4.73 4.67
CA ASP A 15 0.71 5.63 4.48
C ASP A 15 1.47 5.86 5.79
N SER A 16 0.75 6.03 6.90
CA SER A 16 1.36 6.15 8.23
C SER A 16 2.09 4.86 8.64
N ALA A 17 1.51 3.71 8.31
CA ALA A 17 2.14 2.41 8.56
C ALA A 17 3.39 2.20 7.70
N ALA A 18 3.35 2.55 6.41
CA ALA A 18 4.51 2.48 5.52
C ALA A 18 5.65 3.35 6.05
N ARG A 19 5.35 4.59 6.46
CA ARG A 19 6.33 5.50 7.05
C ARG A 19 6.91 4.96 8.36
N TYR A 20 6.08 4.43 9.25
CA TYR A 20 6.54 3.79 10.48
C TYR A 20 7.51 2.63 10.19
N ILE A 21 7.16 1.77 9.22
CA ILE A 21 8.01 0.63 8.84
C ILE A 21 9.33 1.13 8.23
N GLU A 22 9.30 2.19 7.44
CA GLU A 22 10.52 2.79 6.88
C GLU A 22 11.43 3.39 7.97
N GLU A 23 10.86 4.14 8.90
CA GLU A 23 11.59 4.79 10.00
C GLU A 23 12.22 3.76 10.95
N GLU A 24 11.44 2.78 11.41
CA GLU A 24 11.88 1.81 12.42
C GLU A 24 12.70 0.63 11.86
N TYR A 25 12.37 0.20 10.64
CA TYR A 25 12.96 -1.01 10.05
C TYR A 25 13.91 -0.73 8.88
N GLY A 26 13.86 0.46 8.28
CA GLY A 26 14.63 0.80 7.09
C GLY A 26 14.12 0.14 5.83
N ILE A 27 12.86 -0.25 5.83
CA ILE A 27 12.22 -0.90 4.70
C ILE A 27 11.52 0.16 3.85
N HIS A 28 12.07 0.40 2.66
CA HIS A 28 11.55 1.43 1.77
C HIS A 28 10.26 1.01 1.07
N PRO A 29 9.34 1.96 0.81
CA PRO A 29 8.16 1.69 0.02
C PRO A 29 8.48 1.52 -1.47
N ILE A 30 7.76 0.61 -2.13
CA ILE A 30 7.69 0.57 -3.58
C ILE A 30 6.79 1.72 -4.04
N VAL A 31 7.36 2.65 -4.80
CA VAL A 31 6.64 3.79 -5.37
C VAL A 31 6.04 3.36 -6.71
N SER A 32 4.71 3.33 -6.80
CA SER A 32 4.00 2.97 -8.03
C SER A 32 3.81 4.17 -8.96
N TYR A 33 3.64 3.90 -10.24
CA TYR A 33 3.20 4.85 -11.25
C TYR A 33 1.67 4.93 -11.27
N THR A 34 1.11 6.09 -11.57
CA THR A 34 -0.34 6.26 -11.70
C THR A 34 -0.72 7.31 -12.73
N THR A 35 -1.88 7.11 -13.39
CA THR A 35 -2.46 8.08 -14.34
C THR A 35 -3.43 9.07 -13.70
N ARG A 36 -3.67 8.99 -12.38
CA ARG A 36 -4.49 10.00 -11.70
C ARG A 36 -3.72 11.29 -11.46
N ASP A 37 -4.45 12.38 -11.33
CA ASP A 37 -3.86 13.64 -10.90
C ASP A 37 -3.28 13.54 -9.47
N ILE A 38 -2.22 14.33 -9.25
CA ILE A 38 -1.62 14.53 -7.93
C ILE A 38 -2.61 15.21 -6.99
N ARG A 39 -2.67 14.76 -5.74
CA ARG A 39 -3.55 15.33 -4.73
C ARG A 39 -2.83 16.38 -3.89
N VAL A 40 -3.60 17.22 -3.21
CA VAL A 40 -3.03 18.20 -2.27
C VAL A 40 -2.22 17.47 -1.18
N GLY A 41 -0.96 17.89 -1.02
CA GLY A 41 -0.02 17.32 -0.05
C GLY A 41 0.77 16.11 -0.53
N GLU A 42 0.52 15.61 -1.75
CA GLU A 42 1.35 14.59 -2.39
C GLU A 42 2.50 15.24 -3.18
N GLU A 43 3.58 14.48 -3.36
CA GLU A 43 4.76 14.86 -4.14
C GLU A 43 5.09 13.77 -5.16
N ASP A 44 5.44 14.17 -6.37
CA ASP A 44 5.86 13.22 -7.40
C ASP A 44 7.13 12.47 -6.98
N GLY A 45 7.10 11.14 -7.12
CA GLY A 45 8.18 10.26 -6.70
C GLY A 45 8.18 9.88 -5.21
N ARG A 46 7.27 10.45 -4.39
CA ARG A 46 7.10 10.07 -2.98
C ARG A 46 5.91 9.12 -2.77
N GLU A 47 4.70 9.56 -3.08
CA GLU A 47 3.51 8.72 -3.01
C GLU A 47 3.35 7.88 -4.27
N HIS A 48 3.52 8.51 -5.42
CA HIS A 48 3.48 7.90 -6.74
C HIS A 48 4.34 8.69 -7.72
N TYR A 49 4.72 8.06 -8.83
CA TYR A 49 5.11 8.75 -10.06
C TYR A 49 3.85 9.05 -10.86
N PHE A 50 3.51 10.33 -11.03
CA PHE A 50 2.32 10.77 -11.74
C PHE A 50 2.64 10.91 -13.23
N ILE A 51 2.11 10.02 -14.05
CA ILE A 51 2.45 9.92 -15.48
C ILE A 51 1.21 10.01 -16.37
N SER A 52 1.42 10.34 -17.64
CA SER A 52 0.35 10.34 -18.64
C SER A 52 -0.09 8.93 -19.01
N ASP A 53 -1.26 8.81 -19.67
CA ASP A 53 -1.75 7.54 -20.20
C ASP A 53 -0.79 6.95 -21.25
N GLU A 54 -0.18 7.81 -22.10
CA GLU A 54 0.81 7.38 -23.09
C GLU A 54 2.10 6.84 -22.47
N GLU A 55 2.51 7.37 -21.33
CA GLU A 55 3.66 6.87 -20.58
C GLU A 55 3.30 5.54 -19.91
N MET A 56 2.10 5.42 -19.34
CA MET A 56 1.60 4.16 -18.78
C MET A 56 1.53 3.06 -19.85
N ASP A 57 1.05 3.37 -21.07
CA ASP A 57 1.01 2.42 -22.18
C ASP A 57 2.40 1.89 -22.60
N LYS A 58 3.43 2.70 -22.42
CA LYS A 58 4.82 2.27 -22.66
C LYS A 58 5.35 1.43 -21.51
N LEU A 59 5.02 1.80 -20.26
CA LEU A 59 5.42 1.08 -19.07
C LEU A 59 4.84 -0.33 -19.05
N GLU A 60 3.56 -0.48 -19.36
CA GLU A 60 2.82 -1.76 -19.38
C GLU A 60 3.38 -2.79 -20.39
N LYS A 61 4.12 -2.33 -21.39
CA LYS A 61 4.78 -3.21 -22.39
C LYS A 61 6.15 -3.73 -21.93
N ARG A 62 6.62 -3.34 -20.75
CA ARG A 62 7.91 -3.78 -20.23
C ARG A 62 7.78 -5.15 -19.57
N ASP A 63 8.90 -5.88 -19.52
CA ASP A 63 8.94 -7.21 -18.90
C ASP A 63 9.18 -7.16 -17.38
N ASP A 64 9.38 -5.95 -16.81
CA ASP A 64 9.71 -5.74 -15.41
C ASP A 64 8.52 -5.23 -14.56
N ILE A 65 7.31 -5.57 -14.96
CA ILE A 65 6.09 -5.21 -14.20
C ILE A 65 5.97 -6.11 -12.97
N LEU A 66 5.92 -5.47 -11.80
CA LEU A 66 5.69 -6.12 -10.52
C LEU A 66 4.20 -6.32 -10.24
N ALA A 67 3.41 -5.27 -10.42
CA ALA A 67 1.97 -5.27 -10.22
C ALA A 67 1.28 -4.26 -11.10
N TRP A 68 0.04 -4.54 -11.46
CA TRP A 68 -0.80 -3.66 -12.27
C TRP A 68 -2.26 -3.74 -11.83
N THR A 69 -2.95 -2.62 -11.88
CA THR A 69 -4.40 -2.54 -11.66
C THR A 69 -5.01 -1.36 -12.39
N GLN A 70 -6.28 -1.49 -12.75
CA GLN A 70 -7.11 -0.40 -13.26
C GLN A 70 -8.43 -0.37 -12.49
N PHE A 71 -8.87 0.81 -12.11
CA PHE A 71 -10.17 1.00 -11.49
C PHE A 71 -11.23 1.21 -12.56
N ASP A 72 -12.14 0.24 -12.73
CA ASP A 72 -13.15 0.20 -13.81
C ASP A 72 -14.01 1.46 -13.87
N LYS A 73 -14.40 2.03 -12.73
CA LYS A 73 -15.26 3.21 -12.66
C LYS A 73 -14.59 4.50 -13.10
N THR A 74 -13.28 4.63 -12.90
CA THR A 74 -12.54 5.86 -13.15
C THR A 74 -11.56 5.76 -14.31
N GLY A 75 -11.23 4.55 -14.74
CA GLY A 75 -10.19 4.28 -15.73
C GLY A 75 -8.77 4.52 -15.22
N ILE A 76 -8.59 4.99 -13.98
CA ILE A 76 -7.28 5.26 -13.38
C ILE A 76 -6.47 3.97 -13.29
N ARG A 77 -5.23 4.04 -13.75
CA ARG A 77 -4.28 2.93 -13.76
C ARG A 77 -3.18 3.12 -12.71
N TYR A 78 -2.73 2.00 -12.14
CA TYR A 78 -1.56 1.93 -11.27
C TYR A 78 -0.66 0.78 -11.73
N CYS A 79 0.63 1.02 -11.70
CA CYS A 79 1.63 0.03 -12.09
C CYS A 79 2.86 0.17 -11.20
N ALA A 80 3.51 -0.93 -10.86
CA ALA A 80 4.82 -0.93 -10.21
C ALA A 80 5.81 -1.75 -11.04
N SER A 81 7.08 -1.35 -11.00
CA SER A 81 8.18 -2.00 -11.71
C SER A 81 9.15 -2.62 -10.71
N THR A 82 9.84 -3.68 -11.12
CA THR A 82 10.94 -4.29 -10.36
C THR A 82 12.29 -3.65 -10.64
N LYS A 83 12.35 -2.66 -11.54
CA LYS A 83 13.60 -2.10 -12.06
C LYS A 83 14.59 -1.64 -11.00
N ASP A 84 14.07 -1.09 -9.89
CA ASP A 84 14.86 -0.51 -8.82
C ASP A 84 14.78 -1.36 -7.52
N LEU A 85 14.40 -2.63 -7.65
CA LEU A 85 14.28 -3.57 -6.52
C LEU A 85 15.39 -4.61 -6.56
N ASP A 86 15.98 -4.89 -5.40
CA ASP A 86 16.97 -5.95 -5.22
C ASP A 86 16.28 -7.30 -4.99
N ASP A 87 16.83 -8.38 -5.55
CA ASP A 87 16.26 -9.74 -5.45
C ASP A 87 16.21 -10.29 -4.01
N ASP A 88 17.05 -9.77 -3.11
CA ASP A 88 17.09 -10.13 -1.69
C ASP A 88 16.53 -9.02 -0.78
N GLY A 89 16.05 -7.91 -1.35
CA GLY A 89 15.48 -6.77 -0.63
C GLY A 89 14.17 -7.08 0.09
N ILE A 90 13.83 -6.22 1.07
CA ILE A 90 12.54 -6.20 1.74
C ILE A 90 11.89 -4.84 1.47
N TYR A 91 10.62 -4.84 1.06
CA TYR A 91 9.91 -3.64 0.66
C TYR A 91 8.51 -3.59 1.25
N THR A 92 7.98 -2.39 1.52
CA THR A 92 6.54 -2.20 1.70
C THR A 92 5.89 -1.82 0.37
N TYR A 93 4.64 -2.21 0.17
CA TYR A 93 3.88 -1.82 -1.02
C TYR A 93 2.42 -1.55 -0.67
N ILE A 94 1.99 -0.29 -0.83
CA ILE A 94 0.59 0.08 -0.72
C ILE A 94 -0.09 -0.31 -2.04
N ILE A 95 -0.98 -1.29 -1.97
CA ILE A 95 -1.58 -1.91 -3.14
C ILE A 95 -3.04 -2.26 -2.88
N ASP A 96 -3.87 -2.18 -3.90
CA ASP A 96 -5.27 -2.62 -3.86
C ASP A 96 -5.41 -4.15 -4.08
N PRO A 97 -6.58 -4.74 -3.77
CA PRO A 97 -6.78 -6.18 -3.89
C PRO A 97 -6.58 -6.75 -5.31
N ASN A 98 -6.93 -6.00 -6.37
CA ASN A 98 -6.73 -6.45 -7.74
C ASN A 98 -5.24 -6.45 -8.09
N GLY A 99 -4.51 -5.44 -7.64
CA GLY A 99 -3.06 -5.37 -7.77
C GLY A 99 -2.36 -6.54 -7.06
N ILE A 100 -2.80 -6.93 -5.84
CA ILE A 100 -2.29 -8.14 -5.15
C ILE A 100 -2.57 -9.40 -5.98
N LYS A 101 -3.78 -9.52 -6.50
CA LYS A 101 -4.15 -10.66 -7.36
C LYS A 101 -3.24 -10.73 -8.57
N TRP A 102 -3.07 -9.61 -9.26
CA TRP A 102 -2.20 -9.51 -10.43
C TRP A 102 -0.74 -9.89 -10.08
N LEU A 103 -0.20 -9.34 -9.00
CA LEU A 103 1.14 -9.64 -8.49
C LEU A 103 1.32 -11.15 -8.27
N LYS A 104 0.37 -11.82 -7.60
CA LYS A 104 0.42 -13.26 -7.32
C LYS A 104 0.29 -14.14 -8.56
N GLU A 105 -0.43 -13.69 -9.58
CA GLU A 105 -0.70 -14.46 -10.80
C GLU A 105 0.34 -14.26 -11.91
N HIS A 106 0.95 -13.08 -11.98
CA HIS A 106 1.76 -12.68 -13.15
C HIS A 106 3.25 -12.45 -12.83
N TYR A 107 3.59 -12.07 -11.60
CA TYR A 107 4.99 -11.89 -11.25
C TYR A 107 5.72 -13.23 -11.25
N LYS A 108 6.73 -13.35 -12.11
CA LYS A 108 7.50 -14.60 -12.34
C LYS A 108 8.74 -14.73 -11.46
N GLY A 109 9.09 -13.68 -10.73
CA GLY A 109 10.23 -13.70 -9.81
C GLY A 109 9.90 -14.42 -8.49
N ASN A 110 10.92 -14.61 -7.68
CA ASN A 110 10.77 -15.23 -6.37
C ASN A 110 10.54 -14.14 -5.30
N ALA A 111 9.27 -13.90 -4.97
CA ALA A 111 8.90 -12.98 -3.90
C ALA A 111 8.04 -13.67 -2.84
N GLU A 112 8.43 -13.53 -1.58
CA GLU A 112 7.58 -13.84 -0.42
C GLU A 112 6.66 -12.63 -0.18
N ILE A 113 5.34 -12.83 -0.25
CA ILE A 113 4.35 -11.76 -0.09
C ILE A 113 3.70 -11.91 1.28
N ILE A 114 3.83 -10.87 2.13
CA ILE A 114 3.19 -10.75 3.44
C ILE A 114 2.08 -9.72 3.31
N SER A 115 0.81 -10.16 3.34
CA SER A 115 -0.34 -9.30 3.09
C SER A 115 -0.97 -8.81 4.39
N LEU A 116 -0.90 -7.51 4.67
CA LEU A 116 -1.52 -6.86 5.83
C LEU A 116 -2.77 -6.08 5.37
N TYR A 117 -3.95 -6.46 5.87
CA TYR A 117 -5.21 -5.78 5.57
C TYR A 117 -5.60 -4.82 6.70
N PHE A 118 -5.67 -3.53 6.39
CA PHE A 118 -6.05 -2.47 7.32
C PHE A 118 -7.57 -2.31 7.34
N ASP A 119 -8.20 -2.74 8.43
CA ASP A 119 -9.64 -2.67 8.60
C ASP A 119 -10.07 -1.43 9.38
N LEU A 120 -11.02 -0.71 8.82
CA LEU A 120 -11.67 0.44 9.45
C LEU A 120 -13.08 0.61 8.89
N SER A 121 -14.03 0.93 9.75
CA SER A 121 -15.41 1.20 9.31
C SER A 121 -15.49 2.45 8.43
N GLU A 122 -16.41 2.47 7.45
CA GLU A 122 -16.59 3.63 6.57
C GLU A 122 -16.96 4.90 7.34
N THR A 123 -17.70 4.78 8.45
CA THR A 123 -17.98 5.91 9.35
C THR A 123 -16.70 6.49 9.96
N ALA A 124 -15.77 5.63 10.39
CA ALA A 124 -14.50 6.08 10.96
C ALA A 124 -13.56 6.62 9.87
N ILE A 125 -13.57 6.05 8.67
CA ILE A 125 -12.86 6.56 7.49
C ILE A 125 -13.33 7.98 7.18
N MET A 126 -14.65 8.20 7.05
CA MET A 126 -15.22 9.51 6.78
C MET A 126 -14.82 10.53 7.86
N ARG A 127 -14.92 10.14 9.14
CA ARG A 127 -14.52 11.01 10.25
C ARG A 127 -13.05 11.41 10.16
N ARG A 128 -12.12 10.48 9.90
CA ARG A 128 -10.69 10.77 9.77
C ARG A 128 -10.40 11.71 8.60
N ALA A 129 -11.02 11.43 7.46
CA ALA A 129 -10.86 12.24 6.25
C ALA A 129 -11.32 13.69 6.47
N LEU A 130 -12.51 13.89 7.06
CA LEU A 130 -13.03 15.21 7.37
C LEU A 130 -12.17 15.98 8.41
N ILE A 131 -11.63 15.30 9.42
CA ILE A 131 -10.70 15.91 10.38
C ILE A 131 -9.41 16.36 9.69
N ARG A 132 -8.94 15.62 8.69
CA ARG A 132 -7.77 15.98 7.86
C ARG A 132 -8.03 17.15 6.91
N GLY A 133 -9.31 17.50 6.67
CA GLY A 133 -9.72 18.57 5.77
C GLY A 133 -10.12 18.11 4.36
N ASP A 134 -10.30 16.80 4.16
CA ASP A 134 -10.76 16.26 2.88
C ASP A 134 -12.22 16.68 2.59
N ILE A 135 -12.55 16.80 1.31
CA ILE A 135 -13.91 17.09 0.86
C ILE A 135 -14.76 15.83 0.97
N ARG A 136 -15.92 15.94 1.62
CA ARG A 136 -16.84 14.82 1.89
C ARG A 136 -17.19 14.03 0.62
N GLU A 137 -17.64 14.74 -0.41
CA GLU A 137 -18.10 14.18 -1.68
C GLU A 137 -16.99 13.34 -2.35
N VAL A 138 -15.75 13.82 -2.29
CA VAL A 138 -14.57 13.11 -2.83
C VAL A 138 -14.32 11.81 -2.07
N ILE A 139 -14.53 11.80 -0.74
CA ILE A 139 -14.35 10.58 0.05
C ILE A 139 -15.47 9.59 -0.19
N GLU A 140 -16.72 10.06 -0.34
CA GLU A 140 -17.87 9.21 -0.67
C GLU A 140 -17.66 8.51 -2.03
N GLU A 141 -17.23 9.24 -3.06
CA GLU A 141 -16.91 8.68 -4.38
C GLU A 141 -15.81 7.61 -4.30
N ARG A 142 -14.75 7.85 -3.50
CA ARG A 142 -13.69 6.86 -3.28
C ARG A 142 -14.21 5.61 -2.59
N LEU A 143 -14.98 5.77 -1.52
CA LEU A 143 -15.57 4.64 -0.80
C LEU A 143 -16.49 3.82 -1.70
N ASP A 144 -17.27 4.47 -2.55
CA ASP A 144 -18.14 3.81 -3.51
C ASP A 144 -17.36 3.03 -4.58
N SER A 145 -16.23 3.57 -5.03
CA SER A 145 -15.35 2.87 -6.00
C SER A 145 -14.59 1.69 -5.38
N GLU A 146 -14.23 1.81 -4.10
CA GLU A 146 -13.44 0.82 -3.37
C GLU A 146 -14.30 -0.30 -2.74
N ARG A 147 -15.58 -0.03 -2.43
CA ARG A 147 -16.42 -0.85 -1.54
C ARG A 147 -16.49 -2.31 -1.95
N GLU A 148 -16.84 -2.60 -3.20
CA GLU A 148 -17.04 -3.97 -3.66
C GLU A 148 -15.74 -4.77 -3.58
N GLN A 149 -14.68 -4.26 -4.15
CA GLN A 149 -13.37 -4.90 -4.23
C GLN A 149 -12.76 -5.18 -2.85
N PHE A 150 -12.78 -4.17 -1.96
CA PHE A 150 -12.17 -4.31 -0.63
C PHE A 150 -13.01 -5.16 0.32
N ASN A 151 -14.34 -5.11 0.23
CA ASN A 151 -15.19 -5.99 1.02
C ASN A 151 -15.02 -7.44 0.59
N ALA A 152 -15.03 -7.73 -0.71
CA ALA A 152 -14.78 -9.07 -1.23
C ALA A 152 -13.41 -9.60 -0.80
N PHE A 153 -12.38 -8.76 -0.83
CA PHE A 153 -11.04 -9.16 -0.36
C PHE A 153 -11.03 -9.45 1.14
N LYS A 154 -11.66 -8.60 1.97
CA LYS A 154 -11.79 -8.83 3.41
C LYS A 154 -12.50 -10.14 3.72
N GLU A 155 -13.64 -10.40 3.07
CA GLU A 155 -14.44 -11.61 3.25
C GLU A 155 -13.71 -12.87 2.79
N SER A 156 -12.87 -12.76 1.77
CA SER A 156 -12.08 -13.88 1.27
C SER A 156 -11.03 -14.41 2.25
N GLY A 157 -10.61 -13.60 3.23
CA GLY A 157 -9.56 -13.93 4.18
C GLY A 157 -8.17 -14.17 3.52
N LYS A 158 -7.96 -13.73 2.27
CA LYS A 158 -6.71 -13.96 1.51
C LYS A 158 -5.61 -12.94 1.87
N TYR A 159 -5.44 -12.67 3.14
CA TYR A 159 -4.37 -11.85 3.73
C TYR A 159 -3.78 -12.60 4.93
N ASP A 160 -2.54 -12.28 5.27
CA ASP A 160 -1.82 -12.95 6.37
C ASP A 160 -2.20 -12.35 7.73
N ALA A 161 -2.57 -11.06 7.75
CA ALA A 161 -3.00 -10.40 8.97
C ALA A 161 -4.04 -9.30 8.72
N LEU A 162 -4.98 -9.17 9.67
CA LEU A 162 -5.90 -8.03 9.76
C LEU A 162 -5.36 -7.05 10.81
N ILE A 163 -5.11 -5.82 10.39
CA ILE A 163 -4.70 -4.71 11.25
C ILE A 163 -5.94 -3.91 11.64
N ASP A 164 -6.31 -3.96 12.92
CA ASP A 164 -7.42 -3.16 13.45
C ASP A 164 -7.02 -1.68 13.53
N SER A 165 -7.36 -0.95 12.48
CA SER A 165 -7.07 0.48 12.38
C SER A 165 -8.01 1.37 13.21
N SER A 166 -8.98 0.81 13.93
CA SER A 166 -9.84 1.57 14.85
C SER A 166 -9.11 1.97 16.14
N LYS A 167 -8.01 1.29 16.43
CA LYS A 167 -7.17 1.50 17.61
C LYS A 167 -6.37 2.80 17.51
N ASN A 168 -5.75 3.21 18.64
CA ASN A 168 -4.79 4.30 18.65
C ASN A 168 -3.52 3.90 17.87
N ILE A 169 -2.66 4.88 17.59
CA ILE A 169 -1.48 4.66 16.75
C ILE A 169 -0.48 3.68 17.36
N ASP A 170 -0.30 3.70 18.68
CA ASP A 170 0.63 2.80 19.37
C ASP A 170 0.19 1.34 19.30
N ASP A 171 -1.13 1.10 19.42
CA ASP A 171 -1.71 -0.24 19.25
C ASP A 171 -1.57 -0.73 17.81
N VAL A 172 -1.74 0.15 16.81
CA VAL A 172 -1.50 -0.19 15.40
C VAL A 172 -0.03 -0.54 15.18
N HIS A 173 0.90 0.26 15.71
CA HIS A 173 2.34 -0.02 15.64
C HIS A 173 2.69 -1.34 16.35
N GLN A 174 2.03 -1.66 17.47
CA GLN A 174 2.24 -2.94 18.16
C GLN A 174 1.78 -4.14 17.31
N GLN A 175 0.63 -4.02 16.63
CA GLN A 175 0.19 -5.05 15.67
C GLN A 175 1.22 -5.22 14.55
N LEU A 176 1.70 -4.12 13.97
CA LEU A 176 2.73 -4.17 12.92
C LEU A 176 4.00 -4.86 13.42
N ARG A 177 4.55 -4.44 14.58
CA ARG A 177 5.73 -5.06 15.18
C ARG A 177 5.56 -6.56 15.34
N TRP A 178 4.42 -7.00 15.85
CA TRP A 178 4.16 -8.42 16.06
C TRP A 178 4.15 -9.19 14.72
N HIS A 179 3.44 -8.67 13.71
CA HIS A 179 3.36 -9.33 12.40
C HIS A 179 4.70 -9.32 11.65
N LEU A 180 5.50 -8.28 11.78
CA LEU A 180 6.83 -8.24 11.18
C LEU A 180 7.77 -9.24 11.87
N ALA A 181 7.76 -9.30 13.21
CA ALA A 181 8.62 -10.20 13.98
C ALA A 181 8.35 -11.69 13.68
N ILE A 182 7.08 -12.12 13.58
CA ILE A 182 6.76 -13.52 13.24
C ILE A 182 7.16 -13.90 11.81
N ASN A 183 7.37 -12.91 10.93
CA ASN A 183 7.90 -13.10 9.57
C ASN A 183 9.43 -12.90 9.50
N GLY A 184 10.10 -12.85 10.67
CA GLY A 184 11.55 -12.72 10.76
C GLY A 184 12.09 -11.34 10.36
N ILE A 185 11.28 -10.29 10.49
CA ILE A 185 11.65 -8.92 10.15
C ILE A 185 11.83 -8.14 11.46
N GLU A 186 13.08 -7.78 11.75
CA GLU A 186 13.47 -7.09 12.97
C GLU A 186 13.71 -5.60 12.73
N PRO A 187 13.45 -4.72 13.73
CA PRO A 187 13.77 -3.30 13.63
C PRO A 187 15.27 -3.08 13.38
N LYS A 188 15.60 -1.93 12.81
CA LYS A 188 17.00 -1.47 12.77
C LYS A 188 17.57 -1.51 14.18
N LYS A 189 18.77 -2.09 14.36
CA LYS A 189 19.49 -1.98 15.63
C LYS A 189 19.81 -0.50 15.86
N GLU A 190 19.38 0.05 17.00
CA GLU A 190 19.88 1.35 17.43
C GLU A 190 21.41 1.29 17.48
N ILE A 191 22.07 2.11 16.67
CA ILE A 191 23.49 2.34 16.84
C ILE A 191 23.61 3.16 18.13
N ILE A 192 23.83 2.48 19.26
CA ILE A 192 24.20 3.12 20.51
C ILE A 192 25.51 3.86 20.21
N LYS A 193 25.45 5.15 19.91
CA LYS A 193 26.61 6.01 19.92
C LYS A 193 27.05 6.10 21.38
N ASN A 194 27.99 5.26 21.77
CA ASN A 194 28.75 5.49 22.99
C ASN A 194 29.53 6.78 22.80
N GLU A 195 29.07 7.86 23.45
CA GLU A 195 29.84 9.07 23.66
C GLU A 195 30.97 8.82 24.67
#